data_9e4d0e2cd122e4f19afcc2eac63c92ea
#
_entry.id   9e4d0e2cd122e4f19afcc2eac63c92ea
#
_cell.length_a   1.000
_cell.length_b   1.000
_cell.length_c   1.000
_cell.angle_alpha   90.00
_cell.angle_beta   90.00
_cell.angle_gamma   90.00
#
_symmetry.space_group_name_H-M   'P 1'
#
loop_
_entity.id
_entity.type
_entity.pdbx_description
1 polymer ?
#
loop_
_entity_poly.entity_id
_entity_poly.type
_entity_poly.pdbx_seq_one_letter_code
_entity_poly.pdbx_strand_id
1 'polypeptide(L)'
;MRKGKWKQVLVFAKTRNGVDALVEKLQGLGINADGIHGDKPQATRQRALDRFKASEVQILVATDVAARGLDIEDLPLVVNFDLPIVAEDYIHRIGRTGRAGSTGEAISLVCADEVNLLSAIEMLTRQTLKRQSEPDFEPEHRVPDTDASGQVVKKPKKPKKPKASGGGGKRNLGKWVDSGEAAPVEPSIKPVRKVPVFNTGPRKRKP
;
A
#
# COMPACT_ATOMS: atom_id res chain seq x y z
N MET A 1 12.92 2.24 -7.82
CA MET A 1 13.72 1.01 -7.52
C MET A 1 15.06 1.12 -8.21
N ARG A 2 16.15 1.07 -7.48
CA ARG A 2 17.50 1.05 -8.09
C ARG A 2 17.66 -0.24 -8.87
N LYS A 3 17.93 -0.15 -10.18
CA LYS A 3 18.15 -1.29 -11.06
C LYS A 3 19.21 -2.25 -10.44
N GLY A 4 18.86 -3.51 -10.24
CA GLY A 4 19.81 -4.58 -9.95
C GLY A 4 19.93 -5.07 -8.50
N LYS A 5 19.24 -4.47 -7.52
CA LYS A 5 19.44 -4.88 -6.10
C LYS A 5 18.68 -6.18 -5.73
N TRP A 6 17.54 -6.45 -6.38
CA TRP A 6 16.64 -7.55 -6.00
C TRP A 6 16.41 -8.48 -7.17
N LYS A 7 16.76 -9.77 -7.01
CA LYS A 7 16.58 -10.78 -8.06
C LYS A 7 15.16 -11.32 -8.12
N GLN A 8 14.49 -11.44 -6.96
CA GLN A 8 13.13 -11.95 -6.84
C GLN A 8 12.38 -11.10 -5.83
N VAL A 9 11.17 -10.66 -6.19
CA VAL A 9 10.30 -9.83 -5.36
C VAL A 9 8.89 -10.37 -5.41
N LEU A 10 8.29 -10.62 -4.25
CA LEU A 10 6.86 -10.92 -4.15
C LEU A 10 6.12 -9.64 -3.77
N VAL A 11 5.12 -9.28 -4.59
CA VAL A 11 4.31 -8.08 -4.38
C VAL A 11 2.88 -8.48 -4.06
N PHE A 12 2.33 -7.97 -2.99
CA PHE A 12 0.94 -8.18 -2.60
C PHE A 12 0.07 -7.01 -3.01
N ALA A 13 -0.99 -7.30 -3.78
CA ALA A 13 -2.03 -6.34 -4.13
C ALA A 13 -3.40 -6.81 -3.61
N LYS A 14 -4.25 -5.87 -3.23
CA LYS A 14 -5.53 -6.13 -2.59
C LYS A 14 -6.55 -6.80 -3.51
N THR A 15 -6.55 -6.45 -4.79
CA THR A 15 -7.59 -6.88 -5.75
C THR A 15 -6.99 -7.59 -6.96
N ARG A 16 -7.81 -8.43 -7.61
CA ARG A 16 -7.46 -9.14 -8.86
C ARG A 16 -7.10 -8.15 -9.97
N ASN A 17 -7.95 -7.14 -10.17
CA ASN A 17 -7.70 -6.07 -11.15
C ASN A 17 -6.45 -5.27 -10.81
N GLY A 18 -6.16 -5.06 -9.51
CA GLY A 18 -4.94 -4.41 -9.05
C GLY A 18 -3.69 -5.22 -9.39
N VAL A 19 -3.75 -6.55 -9.30
CA VAL A 19 -2.68 -7.46 -9.75
C VAL A 19 -2.42 -7.26 -11.23
N ASP A 20 -3.46 -7.38 -12.08
CA ASP A 20 -3.29 -7.28 -13.54
C ASP A 20 -2.80 -5.90 -13.96
N ALA A 21 -3.38 -4.82 -13.43
CA ALA A 21 -2.95 -3.46 -13.72
C ALA A 21 -1.51 -3.17 -13.29
N LEU A 22 -1.07 -3.74 -12.15
CA LEU A 22 0.31 -3.56 -11.69
C LEU A 22 1.29 -4.35 -12.56
N VAL A 23 0.94 -5.57 -12.95
CA VAL A 23 1.76 -6.40 -13.87
C VAL A 23 1.92 -5.68 -15.21
N GLU A 24 0.83 -5.19 -15.80
CA GLU A 24 0.86 -4.44 -17.07
C GLU A 24 1.80 -3.22 -16.98
N LYS A 25 1.68 -2.44 -15.91
CA LYS A 25 2.57 -1.28 -15.69
C LYS A 25 4.04 -1.68 -15.54
N LEU A 26 4.33 -2.75 -14.81
CA LEU A 26 5.69 -3.22 -14.63
C LEU A 26 6.30 -3.71 -15.95
N GLN A 27 5.53 -4.47 -16.72
CA GLN A 27 5.93 -4.95 -18.04
C GLN A 27 6.13 -3.79 -19.03
N GLY A 28 5.25 -2.77 -19.01
CA GLY A 28 5.41 -1.55 -19.80
C GLY A 28 6.68 -0.75 -19.47
N LEU A 29 7.22 -0.93 -18.26
CA LEU A 29 8.51 -0.36 -17.83
C LEU A 29 9.71 -1.29 -18.15
N GLY A 30 9.50 -2.40 -18.86
CA GLY A 30 10.52 -3.38 -19.18
C GLY A 30 10.94 -4.27 -17.98
N ILE A 31 10.11 -4.35 -16.93
CA ILE A 31 10.35 -5.20 -15.78
C ILE A 31 9.62 -6.53 -16.00
N ASN A 32 10.36 -7.64 -15.86
CA ASN A 32 9.79 -8.97 -16.03
C ASN A 32 8.92 -9.33 -14.81
N ALA A 33 7.61 -9.23 -14.98
CA ALA A 33 6.61 -9.45 -13.94
C ALA A 33 5.52 -10.41 -14.40
N ASP A 34 4.97 -11.18 -13.48
CA ASP A 34 3.83 -12.06 -13.69
C ASP A 34 2.84 -11.94 -12.52
N GLY A 35 1.57 -12.33 -12.73
CA GLY A 35 0.53 -12.14 -11.74
C GLY A 35 -0.28 -13.40 -11.45
N ILE A 36 -0.63 -13.60 -10.18
CA ILE A 36 -1.49 -14.71 -9.72
C ILE A 36 -2.63 -14.21 -8.87
N HIS A 37 -3.86 -14.59 -9.26
CA HIS A 37 -5.10 -14.33 -8.52
C HIS A 37 -6.16 -15.38 -8.85
N GLY A 38 -7.27 -15.35 -8.11
CA GLY A 38 -8.29 -16.40 -8.19
C GLY A 38 -8.98 -16.59 -9.55
N ASP A 39 -9.03 -15.54 -10.39
CA ASP A 39 -9.67 -15.63 -11.71
C ASP A 39 -8.76 -16.25 -12.78
N LYS A 40 -7.46 -16.43 -12.51
CA LYS A 40 -6.56 -17.09 -13.44
C LYS A 40 -6.70 -18.62 -13.31
N PRO A 41 -6.74 -19.34 -14.45
CA PRO A 41 -6.73 -20.80 -14.44
C PRO A 41 -5.54 -21.37 -13.64
N GLN A 42 -5.75 -22.49 -12.98
CA GLN A 42 -4.72 -23.12 -12.14
C GLN A 42 -3.42 -23.38 -12.91
N ALA A 43 -3.51 -23.82 -14.16
CA ALA A 43 -2.33 -24.06 -14.99
C ALA A 43 -1.53 -22.78 -15.26
N THR A 44 -2.21 -21.62 -15.43
CA THR A 44 -1.56 -20.33 -15.62
C THR A 44 -0.88 -19.89 -14.33
N ARG A 45 -1.54 -20.06 -13.17
CA ARG A 45 -0.97 -19.75 -11.87
C ARG A 45 0.28 -20.59 -11.58
N GLN A 46 0.22 -21.90 -11.86
CA GLN A 46 1.36 -22.80 -11.69
C GLN A 46 2.53 -22.40 -12.59
N ARG A 47 2.27 -22.10 -13.86
CA ARG A 47 3.31 -21.64 -14.80
C ARG A 47 4.00 -20.36 -14.33
N ALA A 48 3.20 -19.36 -13.84
CA ALA A 48 3.76 -18.12 -13.31
C ALA A 48 4.66 -18.37 -12.09
N LEU A 49 4.24 -19.28 -11.20
CA LEU A 49 5.00 -19.70 -10.04
C LEU A 49 6.32 -20.40 -10.43
N ASP A 50 6.26 -21.33 -11.37
CA ASP A 50 7.45 -22.09 -11.82
C ASP A 50 8.47 -21.15 -12.47
N ARG A 51 8.02 -20.22 -13.30
CA ARG A 51 8.89 -19.18 -13.92
C ARG A 51 9.51 -18.27 -12.87
N PHE A 52 8.74 -17.89 -11.83
CA PHE A 52 9.26 -17.10 -10.73
C PHE A 52 10.31 -17.86 -9.93
N LYS A 53 10.07 -19.14 -9.59
CA LYS A 53 11.05 -20.01 -8.92
C LYS A 53 12.31 -20.22 -9.75
N ALA A 54 12.18 -20.34 -11.07
CA ALA A 54 13.31 -20.43 -12.00
C ALA A 54 14.06 -19.09 -12.20
N SER A 55 13.63 -18.01 -11.55
CA SER A 55 14.16 -16.64 -11.73
C SER A 55 14.02 -16.09 -13.16
N GLU A 56 13.13 -16.65 -13.95
CA GLU A 56 12.75 -16.13 -15.27
C GLU A 56 11.84 -14.88 -15.13
N VAL A 57 11.10 -14.79 -14.05
CA VAL A 57 10.27 -13.65 -13.66
C VAL A 57 10.88 -13.02 -12.41
N GLN A 58 11.12 -11.71 -12.47
CA GLN A 58 11.72 -10.98 -11.35
C GLN A 58 10.67 -10.60 -10.28
N ILE A 59 9.47 -10.21 -10.70
CA ILE A 59 8.41 -9.76 -9.81
C ILE A 59 7.19 -10.64 -9.98
N LEU A 60 6.77 -11.30 -8.89
CA LEU A 60 5.48 -11.98 -8.83
C LEU A 60 4.50 -11.12 -8.06
N VAL A 61 3.38 -10.75 -8.70
CA VAL A 61 2.31 -9.98 -8.06
C VAL A 61 1.17 -10.92 -7.69
N ALA A 62 0.71 -10.90 -6.45
CA ALA A 62 -0.29 -11.84 -5.96
C ALA A 62 -1.36 -11.18 -5.08
N THR A 63 -2.58 -11.76 -5.07
CA THR A 63 -3.53 -11.51 -3.98
C THR A 63 -3.26 -12.45 -2.80
N ASP A 64 -3.69 -12.09 -1.59
CA ASP A 64 -3.52 -12.92 -0.39
C ASP A 64 -4.05 -14.36 -0.59
N VAL A 65 -5.27 -14.47 -1.13
CA VAL A 65 -5.91 -15.78 -1.36
C VAL A 65 -5.09 -16.64 -2.31
N ALA A 66 -4.52 -16.04 -3.36
CA ALA A 66 -3.73 -16.78 -4.33
C ALA A 66 -2.32 -17.12 -3.83
N ALA A 67 -1.79 -16.32 -2.92
CA ALA A 67 -0.47 -16.53 -2.33
C ALA A 67 -0.48 -17.53 -1.16
N ARG A 68 -1.65 -17.80 -0.57
CA ARG A 68 -1.77 -18.83 0.47
C ARG A 68 -1.49 -20.22 -0.14
N GLY A 69 -0.69 -21.00 0.56
CA GLY A 69 -0.31 -22.35 0.11
C GLY A 69 0.73 -22.38 -1.02
N LEU A 70 1.24 -21.22 -1.46
CA LEU A 70 2.39 -21.22 -2.35
C LEU A 70 3.66 -21.54 -1.54
N ASP A 71 4.40 -22.51 -2.05
CA ASP A 71 5.74 -22.84 -1.57
C ASP A 71 6.75 -21.82 -2.15
N ILE A 72 6.72 -20.61 -1.55
CA ILE A 72 7.64 -19.51 -1.83
C ILE A 72 8.13 -18.98 -0.49
N GLU A 73 9.41 -19.20 -0.21
CA GLU A 73 10.06 -18.79 1.03
C GLU A 73 11.44 -18.20 0.74
N ASP A 74 12.08 -17.63 1.74
CA ASP A 74 13.43 -17.06 1.69
C ASP A 74 13.65 -15.99 0.60
N LEU A 75 12.59 -15.27 0.29
CA LEU A 75 12.67 -14.16 -0.64
C LEU A 75 13.53 -13.02 -0.10
N PRO A 76 14.35 -12.38 -0.94
CA PRO A 76 15.12 -11.21 -0.52
C PRO A 76 14.23 -9.99 -0.21
N LEU A 77 13.05 -9.89 -0.86
CA LEU A 77 12.14 -8.76 -0.69
C LEU A 77 10.68 -9.17 -0.85
N VAL A 78 9.86 -8.70 0.09
CA VAL A 78 8.39 -8.69 0.00
C VAL A 78 7.92 -7.25 -0.04
N VAL A 79 6.97 -6.94 -0.93
CA VAL A 79 6.36 -5.61 -1.04
C VAL A 79 4.86 -5.71 -0.82
N ASN A 80 4.32 -5.03 0.16
CA ASN A 80 2.89 -4.80 0.30
C ASN A 80 2.55 -3.55 -0.53
N PHE A 81 2.06 -3.74 -1.75
CA PHE A 81 1.58 -2.64 -2.59
C PHE A 81 0.31 -2.03 -1.99
N ASP A 82 -0.56 -2.88 -1.43
CA ASP A 82 -1.69 -2.51 -0.60
C ASP A 82 -1.55 -3.20 0.76
N LEU A 83 -1.92 -2.51 1.85
CA LEU A 83 -1.97 -3.14 3.16
C LEU A 83 -3.10 -4.19 3.20
N PRO A 84 -2.92 -5.29 3.93
CA PRO A 84 -3.97 -6.28 4.13
C PRO A 84 -5.10 -5.68 4.97
N ILE A 85 -6.33 -6.15 4.74
CA ILE A 85 -7.51 -5.76 5.54
C ILE A 85 -7.41 -6.36 6.94
N VAL A 86 -6.88 -7.57 7.03
CA VAL A 86 -6.70 -8.33 8.28
C VAL A 86 -5.24 -8.22 8.69
N ALA A 87 -4.97 -7.70 9.89
CA ALA A 87 -3.61 -7.41 10.34
C ALA A 87 -2.73 -8.67 10.43
N GLU A 88 -3.31 -9.83 10.74
CA GLU A 88 -2.63 -11.13 10.79
C GLU A 88 -2.06 -11.54 9.43
N ASP A 89 -2.74 -11.20 8.34
CA ASP A 89 -2.24 -11.48 7.00
C ASP A 89 -0.91 -10.74 6.71
N TYR A 90 -0.68 -9.60 7.36
CA TYR A 90 0.61 -8.92 7.28
C TYR A 90 1.77 -9.81 7.73
N ILE A 91 1.60 -10.53 8.84
CA ILE A 91 2.62 -11.47 9.34
C ILE A 91 2.87 -12.60 8.35
N HIS A 92 1.79 -13.15 7.77
CA HIS A 92 1.89 -14.21 6.76
C HIS A 92 2.60 -13.74 5.49
N ARG A 93 2.40 -12.48 5.07
CA ARG A 93 3.07 -11.90 3.91
C ARG A 93 4.57 -11.70 4.17
N ILE A 94 4.93 -11.04 5.27
CA ILE A 94 6.35 -10.79 5.59
C ILE A 94 7.09 -12.07 5.96
N GLY A 95 6.38 -13.11 6.43
CA GLY A 95 6.93 -14.43 6.69
C GLY A 95 7.40 -15.18 5.41
N ARG A 96 7.28 -14.60 4.22
CA ARG A 96 7.88 -15.10 2.97
C ARG A 96 9.33 -14.65 2.79
N THR A 97 9.84 -13.80 3.68
CA THR A 97 11.22 -13.30 3.68
C THR A 97 11.87 -13.49 5.05
N GLY A 98 13.20 -13.52 5.12
CA GLY A 98 13.96 -13.51 6.36
C GLY A 98 13.87 -14.78 7.21
N ARG A 99 13.71 -15.96 6.60
CA ARG A 99 13.71 -17.26 7.29
C ARG A 99 15.11 -17.86 7.36
N ALA A 100 15.29 -18.88 8.22
CA ALA A 100 16.48 -19.70 8.34
C ALA A 100 17.81 -18.94 8.49
N GLY A 101 17.79 -17.72 9.07
CA GLY A 101 19.01 -16.92 9.26
C GLY A 101 19.38 -16.03 8.09
N SER A 102 18.65 -16.08 6.97
CA SER A 102 18.81 -15.14 5.88
C SER A 102 18.22 -13.78 6.22
N THR A 103 18.84 -12.69 5.73
CA THR A 103 18.33 -11.33 5.87
C THR A 103 17.35 -11.04 4.74
N GLY A 104 16.09 -10.75 5.08
CA GLY A 104 15.10 -10.31 4.11
C GLY A 104 14.53 -8.96 4.47
N GLU A 105 14.01 -8.26 3.48
CA GLU A 105 13.35 -6.97 3.66
C GLU A 105 11.85 -7.08 3.35
N ALA A 106 11.04 -6.33 4.11
CA ALA A 106 9.63 -6.12 3.80
C ALA A 106 9.35 -4.62 3.69
N ILE A 107 8.74 -4.23 2.58
CA ILE A 107 8.37 -2.83 2.30
C ILE A 107 6.87 -2.75 2.15
N SER A 108 6.24 -1.79 2.80
CA SER A 108 4.81 -1.51 2.63
C SER A 108 4.62 -0.10 2.09
N LEU A 109 3.83 0.03 1.03
CA LEU A 109 3.42 1.32 0.51
C LEU A 109 2.10 1.71 1.20
N VAL A 110 2.09 2.84 1.88
CA VAL A 110 0.94 3.27 2.68
C VAL A 110 0.46 4.63 2.23
N CYS A 111 -0.83 4.78 2.01
CA CYS A 111 -1.48 6.07 1.80
C CYS A 111 -2.23 6.53 3.06
N ALA A 112 -2.66 7.79 3.07
CA ALA A 112 -3.36 8.37 4.22
C ALA A 112 -4.65 7.61 4.59
N ASP A 113 -5.35 7.05 3.59
CA ASP A 113 -6.59 6.31 3.79
C ASP A 113 -6.36 4.94 4.44
N GLU A 114 -5.14 4.42 4.37
CA GLU A 114 -4.75 3.12 4.95
C GLU A 114 -4.20 3.24 6.39
N VAL A 115 -4.21 4.43 6.99
CA VAL A 115 -3.64 4.65 8.33
C VAL A 115 -4.25 3.75 9.41
N ASN A 116 -5.54 3.42 9.30
CA ASN A 116 -6.19 2.53 10.26
C ASN A 116 -5.72 1.07 10.12
N LEU A 117 -5.42 0.63 8.89
CA LEU A 117 -4.83 -0.69 8.63
C LEU A 117 -3.40 -0.73 9.16
N LEU A 118 -2.62 0.33 8.92
CA LEU A 118 -1.27 0.46 9.47
C LEU A 118 -1.29 0.41 11.00
N SER A 119 -2.18 1.17 11.63
CA SER A 119 -2.39 1.18 13.08
C SER A 119 -2.65 -0.23 13.63
N ALA A 120 -3.58 -0.98 13.01
CA ALA A 120 -3.90 -2.35 13.42
C ALA A 120 -2.68 -3.29 13.32
N ILE A 121 -1.87 -3.13 12.27
CA ILE A 121 -0.63 -3.90 12.08
C ILE A 121 0.41 -3.55 13.15
N GLU A 122 0.61 -2.26 13.45
CA GLU A 122 1.55 -1.80 14.48
C GLU A 122 1.12 -2.26 15.88
N MET A 123 -0.18 -2.24 16.19
CA MET A 123 -0.72 -2.79 17.44
C MET A 123 -0.49 -4.30 17.55
N LEU A 124 -0.75 -5.06 16.49
CA LEU A 124 -0.55 -6.51 16.44
C LEU A 124 0.92 -6.90 16.62
N THR A 125 1.80 -6.20 15.91
CA THR A 125 3.24 -6.47 15.94
C THR A 125 3.94 -5.86 17.14
N ARG A 126 3.25 -4.99 17.89
CA ARG A 126 3.80 -4.19 19.00
C ARG A 126 5.07 -3.42 18.59
N GLN A 127 5.08 -2.95 17.36
CA GLN A 127 6.22 -2.22 16.78
C GLN A 127 5.70 -1.07 15.92
N THR A 128 6.23 0.13 16.12
CA THR A 128 6.03 1.23 15.18
C THR A 128 6.92 0.98 13.97
N LEU A 129 6.31 0.93 12.78
CA LEU A 129 7.04 0.69 11.55
C LEU A 129 7.79 1.95 11.13
N LYS A 130 9.07 1.77 10.74
CA LYS A 130 9.89 2.87 10.25
C LYS A 130 9.31 3.43 8.96
N ARG A 131 8.97 4.72 8.97
CA ARG A 131 8.46 5.44 7.79
C ARG A 131 9.59 6.13 7.06
N GLN A 132 9.53 6.08 5.73
CA GLN A 132 10.48 6.76 4.87
C GLN A 132 9.72 7.38 3.70
N SER A 133 9.98 8.63 3.40
CA SER A 133 9.52 9.27 2.18
C SER A 133 10.57 9.06 1.10
N GLU A 134 10.13 8.66 -0.09
CA GLU A 134 11.02 8.53 -1.24
C GLU A 134 11.02 9.88 -1.98
N PRO A 135 12.17 10.46 -2.28
CA PRO A 135 12.26 11.68 -3.10
C PRO A 135 11.51 11.50 -4.43
N ASP A 136 10.83 12.52 -4.88
CA ASP A 136 9.98 12.54 -6.09
C ASP A 136 8.67 11.71 -5.99
N PHE A 137 8.41 11.06 -4.85
CA PHE A 137 7.20 10.29 -4.57
C PHE A 137 6.51 10.72 -3.27
N GLU A 138 6.53 12.00 -2.99
CA GLU A 138 5.85 12.56 -1.82
C GLU A 138 4.33 12.34 -1.94
N PRO A 139 3.66 11.87 -0.88
CA PRO A 139 2.22 11.68 -0.90
C PRO A 139 1.49 13.02 -0.97
N GLU A 140 0.39 13.11 -1.72
CA GLU A 140 -0.48 14.30 -1.74
C GLU A 140 -1.04 14.60 -0.34
N HIS A 141 -1.31 13.56 0.44
CA HIS A 141 -1.77 13.66 1.82
C HIS A 141 -0.80 12.94 2.75
N ARG A 142 -0.29 13.67 3.74
CA ARG A 142 0.60 13.08 4.74
C ARG A 142 -0.14 11.97 5.50
N VAL A 143 0.48 10.79 5.59
CA VAL A 143 0.00 9.71 6.46
C VAL A 143 0.09 10.18 7.91
N PRO A 144 -1.00 10.14 8.70
CA PRO A 144 -0.99 10.54 10.11
C PRO A 144 0.03 9.72 10.91
N ASP A 145 0.65 10.36 11.90
CA ASP A 145 1.58 9.68 12.79
C ASP A 145 0.80 8.72 13.73
N THR A 146 1.43 7.61 14.11
CA THR A 146 0.97 6.69 15.14
C THR A 146 1.85 6.80 16.38
N ASP A 147 1.32 6.56 17.56
CA ASP A 147 2.07 6.52 18.81
C ASP A 147 2.76 5.16 19.02
N ALA A 148 3.47 5.01 20.13
CA ALA A 148 4.18 3.77 20.47
C ALA A 148 3.24 2.56 20.68
N SER A 149 1.95 2.77 20.88
CA SER A 149 0.91 1.74 20.95
C SER A 149 0.26 1.43 19.62
N GLY A 150 0.66 2.13 18.54
CA GLY A 150 0.10 2.01 17.20
C GLY A 150 -1.17 2.85 16.99
N GLN A 151 -1.60 3.65 17.96
CA GLN A 151 -2.80 4.48 17.82
C GLN A 151 -2.51 5.73 16.97
N VAL A 152 -3.49 6.11 16.15
CA VAL A 152 -3.39 7.30 15.30
C VAL A 152 -3.37 8.57 16.16
N VAL A 153 -2.29 9.33 16.08
CA VAL A 153 -2.15 10.61 16.79
C VAL A 153 -3.01 11.66 16.11
N LYS A 154 -4.14 11.99 16.73
CA LYS A 154 -4.98 13.10 16.26
C LYS A 154 -4.29 14.41 16.59
N LYS A 155 -3.85 15.18 15.59
CA LYS A 155 -3.37 16.55 15.81
C LYS A 155 -4.49 17.38 16.47
N PRO A 156 -4.18 18.18 17.49
CA PRO A 156 -5.16 19.10 18.08
C PRO A 156 -5.74 19.98 16.98
N LYS A 157 -7.07 20.04 16.88
CA LYS A 157 -7.75 20.95 15.94
C LYS A 157 -7.29 22.36 16.30
N LYS A 158 -6.73 23.09 15.32
CA LYS A 158 -6.44 24.52 15.51
C LYS A 158 -7.72 25.17 16.04
N PRO A 159 -7.63 26.03 17.10
CA PRO A 159 -8.80 26.73 17.61
C PRO A 159 -9.46 27.48 16.45
N LYS A 160 -10.74 27.27 16.25
CA LYS A 160 -11.52 28.03 15.26
C LYS A 160 -11.35 29.51 15.64
N LYS A 161 -10.84 30.32 14.71
CA LYS A 161 -10.85 31.78 14.88
C LYS A 161 -12.28 32.19 15.27
N PRO A 162 -12.47 33.01 16.32
CA PRO A 162 -13.79 33.48 16.66
C PRO A 162 -14.39 34.15 15.41
N LYS A 163 -15.61 33.74 15.02
CA LYS A 163 -16.34 34.46 13.99
C LYS A 163 -16.50 35.87 14.50
N ALA A 164 -15.90 36.85 13.82
CA ALA A 164 -16.18 38.24 14.08
C ALA A 164 -17.67 38.43 13.97
N SER A 165 -18.30 38.83 15.07
CA SER A 165 -19.68 39.25 15.11
C SER A 165 -19.77 40.59 14.39
N GLY A 166 -19.87 40.54 13.06
CA GLY A 166 -20.19 41.71 12.24
C GLY A 166 -21.69 41.92 12.28
N GLY A 167 -22.09 42.91 13.03
CA GLY A 167 -23.48 43.40 13.05
C GLY A 167 -23.87 44.03 11.72
N GLY A 168 -25.15 43.88 11.43
CA GLY A 168 -25.95 44.91 10.77
C GLY A 168 -25.87 45.05 9.27
N GLY A 169 -26.97 44.74 8.61
CA GLY A 169 -27.38 45.62 7.55
C GLY A 169 -27.58 45.08 6.16
N LYS A 170 -28.85 45.02 5.86
CA LYS A 170 -29.50 45.21 4.53
C LYS A 170 -29.73 43.98 3.65
N ARG A 171 -31.02 43.68 3.66
CA ARG A 171 -31.75 42.93 2.65
C ARG A 171 -31.49 43.53 1.26
N ASN A 172 -31.16 42.74 0.30
CA ASN A 172 -31.45 43.04 -1.10
C ASN A 172 -32.16 41.83 -1.71
N LEU A 173 -33.43 42.02 -1.98
CA LEU A 173 -34.22 41.21 -2.90
C LEU A 173 -33.72 41.51 -4.31
N GLY A 174 -33.40 40.48 -5.09
CA GLY A 174 -33.13 40.71 -6.50
C GLY A 174 -32.75 39.47 -7.27
N LYS A 175 -33.75 38.94 -7.95
CA LYS A 175 -33.68 38.16 -9.20
C LYS A 175 -33.11 36.75 -9.15
N TRP A 176 -34.01 35.81 -9.22
CA TRP A 176 -33.89 34.53 -9.84
C TRP A 176 -33.56 34.72 -11.34
N VAL A 177 -32.49 34.12 -11.82
CA VAL A 177 -32.27 33.83 -13.22
C VAL A 177 -31.98 32.34 -13.29
N ASP A 178 -32.95 31.66 -13.85
CA ASP A 178 -32.88 30.30 -14.31
C ASP A 178 -31.92 30.26 -15.54
N SER A 179 -30.94 29.40 -15.52
CA SER A 179 -30.37 28.88 -16.75
C SER A 179 -29.25 27.87 -16.52
N GLY A 180 -29.42 26.68 -17.03
CA GLY A 180 -28.33 25.90 -17.62
C GLY A 180 -27.94 24.64 -16.90
N GLU A 181 -28.31 23.58 -17.55
CA GLU A 181 -27.86 22.21 -17.40
C GLU A 181 -26.40 22.11 -16.92
N ALA A 182 -26.23 21.51 -15.74
CA ALA A 182 -24.93 21.05 -15.30
C ALA A 182 -24.61 19.74 -16.02
N ALA A 183 -23.57 19.76 -16.87
CA ALA A 183 -22.98 18.58 -17.46
C ALA A 183 -22.51 17.61 -16.34
N PRO A 184 -22.60 16.29 -16.55
CA PRO A 184 -22.15 15.32 -15.56
C PRO A 184 -20.63 15.44 -15.38
N VAL A 185 -20.22 15.79 -14.15
CA VAL A 185 -18.81 15.79 -13.74
C VAL A 185 -18.41 14.34 -13.53
N GLU A 186 -17.64 13.79 -14.46
CA GLU A 186 -16.93 12.51 -14.21
C GLU A 186 -16.02 12.64 -13.01
N PRO A 187 -16.06 11.71 -12.06
CA PRO A 187 -15.14 11.73 -10.94
C PRO A 187 -13.72 11.42 -11.44
N SER A 188 -12.91 12.43 -11.56
CA SER A 188 -11.47 12.32 -11.80
C SER A 188 -10.83 11.66 -10.58
N ILE A 189 -10.67 10.33 -10.61
CA ILE A 189 -9.92 9.58 -9.60
C ILE A 189 -8.44 9.88 -9.83
N LYS A 190 -7.90 10.84 -9.09
CA LYS A 190 -6.46 11.08 -9.06
C LYS A 190 -5.76 9.90 -8.38
N PRO A 191 -4.67 9.37 -8.94
CA PRO A 191 -3.93 8.27 -8.31
C PRO A 191 -3.37 8.73 -6.96
N VAL A 192 -3.76 8.04 -5.89
CA VAL A 192 -3.23 8.28 -4.56
C VAL A 192 -1.79 7.78 -4.51
N ARG A 193 -0.84 8.64 -4.16
CA ARG A 193 0.58 8.26 -3.99
C ARG A 193 0.78 7.60 -2.64
N LYS A 194 1.42 6.43 -2.62
CA LYS A 194 1.71 5.63 -1.42
C LYS A 194 3.12 5.90 -0.88
N VAL A 195 3.27 5.88 0.44
CA VAL A 195 4.56 6.03 1.13
C VAL A 195 5.10 4.65 1.51
N PRO A 196 6.37 4.33 1.25
CA PRO A 196 6.94 3.08 1.72
C PRO A 196 7.10 3.07 3.26
N VAL A 197 6.72 1.95 3.86
CA VAL A 197 6.94 1.63 5.26
C VAL A 197 7.80 0.38 5.32
N PHE A 198 8.95 0.46 6.00
CA PHE A 198 9.92 -0.63 6.06
C PHE A 198 9.77 -1.42 7.35
N ASN A 199 9.71 -2.73 7.23
CA ASN A 199 9.90 -3.66 8.33
C ASN A 199 11.23 -4.40 8.12
N THR A 200 12.24 -4.04 8.91
CA THR A 200 13.52 -4.77 8.95
C THR A 200 13.37 -5.90 9.97
N GLY A 201 13.03 -7.08 9.52
CA GLY A 201 12.90 -8.37 10.18
C GLY A 201 13.10 -8.54 11.71
N PRO A 202 12.86 -9.70 12.27
CA PRO A 202 12.87 -9.88 13.73
C PRO A 202 14.25 -9.59 14.30
N ARG A 203 14.31 -8.68 15.28
CA ARG A 203 15.51 -8.46 16.09
C ARG A 203 15.91 -9.79 16.73
N LYS A 204 17.13 -10.28 16.46
CA LYS A 204 17.74 -11.39 17.18
C LYS A 204 17.63 -11.08 18.67
N ARG A 205 16.93 -11.94 19.43
CA ARG A 205 17.07 -11.93 20.89
C ARG A 205 18.52 -12.28 21.17
N LYS A 206 19.23 -11.39 21.86
CA LYS A 206 20.53 -11.74 22.42
C LYS A 206 20.31 -12.83 23.49
N PRO A 207 21.25 -13.79 23.62
CA PRO A 207 21.20 -14.83 24.62
C PRO A 207 21.19 -14.25 26.03
#